data_3cbe34239b1a81341a3e22198b0a2ae2
#
_entry.id   3cbe34239b1a81341a3e22198b0a2ae2
#
_cell.length_a   1.000
_cell.length_b   1.000
_cell.length_c   1.000
_cell.angle_alpha   90.00
_cell.angle_beta   90.00
_cell.angle_gamma   90.00
#
_symmetry.space_group_name_H-M   'P 1'
#
loop_
_entity.id
_entity.type
_entity.pdbx_description
1 polymer ?
#
loop_
_entity_poly.entity_id
_entity_poly.type
_entity_poly.pdbx_seq_one_letter_code
_entity_poly.pdbx_strand_id
1 'polypeptide(L)'
;MPSDQSPKGAAPRRTPTRAVSVTTPAPAAIVAPASSGLAGSSPWAYAPAPESREIVTIRQRYGLFIDGKERAPSGGEVTITYNPATEEPLAEIAKGTPADADRAIEAADRAYRKVWSKLHPRERAKYLYRISRILQERSREFAVTETMDSGKPIRESRDVDVPLAAAHFWYYAGWADKLEYAVPGRRP
;
A
#
# COMPACT_ATOMS: atom_id res chain seq x y z
N MET A 1 -19.66 -37.46 55.48
CA MET A 1 -18.71 -36.84 54.57
C MET A 1 -19.18 -37.08 53.15
N PRO A 2 -19.87 -36.13 52.47
CA PRO A 2 -20.15 -36.23 51.04
C PRO A 2 -19.09 -35.49 50.24
N SER A 3 -18.59 -36.14 49.20
CA SER A 3 -17.58 -35.68 48.25
C SER A 3 -18.16 -34.65 47.27
N ASP A 4 -17.59 -33.46 47.28
CA ASP A 4 -17.82 -32.38 46.34
C ASP A 4 -17.14 -32.72 44.99
N GLN A 5 -17.95 -32.89 43.94
CA GLN A 5 -17.50 -32.97 42.55
C GLN A 5 -17.95 -31.72 41.79
N SER A 6 -17.07 -30.72 41.73
CA SER A 6 -17.25 -29.57 40.82
C SER A 6 -17.03 -29.99 39.38
N PRO A 7 -17.86 -29.57 38.40
CA PRO A 7 -17.67 -29.90 36.99
C PRO A 7 -16.59 -29.00 36.36
N LYS A 8 -15.64 -29.65 35.68
CA LYS A 8 -14.62 -28.99 34.86
C LYS A 8 -15.26 -28.21 33.70
N GLY A 9 -15.03 -26.90 33.73
CA GLY A 9 -15.46 -26.00 32.65
C GLY A 9 -14.85 -26.35 31.30
N ALA A 10 -15.71 -26.54 30.32
CA ALA A 10 -15.34 -26.73 28.91
C ALA A 10 -14.82 -25.44 28.32
N ALA A 11 -13.68 -25.50 27.66
CA ALA A 11 -13.08 -24.38 26.93
C ALA A 11 -13.97 -23.94 25.76
N PRO A 12 -14.08 -22.63 25.47
CA PRO A 12 -14.91 -22.16 24.36
C PRO A 12 -14.32 -22.61 22.99
N ARG A 13 -15.14 -23.25 22.19
CA ARG A 13 -14.84 -23.63 20.81
C ARG A 13 -14.58 -22.36 19.97
N ARG A 14 -13.39 -22.26 19.39
CA ARG A 14 -13.07 -21.24 18.40
C ARG A 14 -13.87 -21.52 17.12
N THR A 15 -14.74 -20.60 16.77
CA THR A 15 -15.42 -20.57 15.45
C THR A 15 -14.38 -20.23 14.37
N PRO A 16 -14.30 -20.97 13.27
CA PRO A 16 -13.39 -20.63 12.19
C PRO A 16 -13.86 -19.35 11.49
N THR A 17 -12.99 -18.36 11.45
CA THR A 17 -13.22 -17.12 10.71
C THR A 17 -13.30 -17.44 9.23
N ARG A 18 -14.48 -17.25 8.64
CA ARG A 18 -14.74 -17.41 7.21
C ARG A 18 -13.81 -16.50 6.41
N ALA A 19 -12.93 -17.10 5.62
CA ALA A 19 -12.07 -16.39 4.68
C ALA A 19 -12.97 -15.67 3.65
N VAL A 20 -12.92 -14.34 3.65
CA VAL A 20 -13.55 -13.52 2.62
C VAL A 20 -12.65 -13.61 1.39
N SER A 21 -13.07 -14.37 0.38
CA SER A 21 -12.43 -14.37 -0.92
C SER A 21 -12.69 -13.02 -1.59
N VAL A 22 -11.69 -12.17 -1.62
CA VAL A 22 -11.69 -10.95 -2.43
C VAL A 22 -11.42 -11.39 -3.85
N THR A 23 -12.47 -11.49 -4.65
CA THR A 23 -12.34 -11.66 -6.09
C THR A 23 -11.93 -10.32 -6.67
N THR A 24 -10.64 -10.16 -6.95
CA THR A 24 -10.12 -9.02 -7.71
C THR A 24 -10.56 -9.19 -9.15
N PRO A 25 -11.30 -8.24 -9.75
CA PRO A 25 -11.61 -8.31 -11.18
C PRO A 25 -10.29 -8.25 -11.96
N ALA A 26 -10.15 -9.11 -12.97
CA ALA A 26 -8.99 -9.11 -13.85
C ALA A 26 -8.81 -7.71 -14.48
N PRO A 27 -7.58 -7.17 -14.53
CA PRO A 27 -7.34 -5.88 -15.15
C PRO A 27 -7.65 -5.95 -16.64
N ALA A 28 -8.44 -4.99 -17.13
CA ALA A 28 -8.58 -4.78 -18.56
C ALA A 28 -7.18 -4.43 -19.12
N ALA A 29 -6.70 -5.20 -20.09
CA ALA A 29 -5.41 -4.99 -20.71
C ALA A 29 -5.43 -3.62 -21.43
N ILE A 30 -4.53 -2.73 -21.03
CA ILE A 30 -4.25 -1.51 -21.78
C ILE A 30 -3.49 -1.97 -23.03
N VAL A 31 -4.13 -1.86 -24.19
CA VAL A 31 -3.42 -1.99 -25.47
C VAL A 31 -2.49 -0.78 -25.56
N ALA A 32 -1.20 -1.02 -25.43
CA ALA A 32 -0.20 0.01 -25.68
C ALA A 32 -0.42 0.55 -27.10
N PRO A 33 -0.40 1.89 -27.32
CA PRO A 33 -0.40 2.43 -28.67
C PRO A 33 0.82 1.86 -29.41
N ALA A 34 0.58 1.30 -30.58
CA ALA A 34 1.65 0.81 -31.44
C ALA A 34 2.68 1.92 -31.59
N SER A 35 3.91 1.66 -31.17
CA SER A 35 5.02 2.57 -31.34
C SER A 35 5.19 2.80 -32.85
N SER A 36 4.72 3.94 -33.35
CA SER A 36 5.01 4.42 -34.68
C SER A 36 6.53 4.63 -34.77
N GLY A 37 7.19 3.70 -35.43
CA GLY A 37 8.63 3.67 -35.52
C GLY A 37 9.18 4.95 -36.15
N LEU A 38 9.88 5.73 -35.37
CA LEU A 38 10.96 6.56 -35.85
C LEU A 38 12.17 5.64 -35.96
N ALA A 39 12.23 4.90 -37.07
CA ALA A 39 13.42 4.18 -37.50
C ALA A 39 14.47 5.19 -38.03
N GLY A 40 15.06 5.92 -37.10
CA GLY A 40 16.30 6.65 -37.30
C GLY A 40 17.26 6.11 -36.26
N SER A 41 18.34 5.48 -36.70
CA SER A 41 19.47 5.11 -35.86
C SER A 41 20.08 6.39 -35.27
N SER A 42 19.53 6.83 -34.10
CA SER A 42 20.16 7.91 -33.36
C SER A 42 21.55 7.44 -32.92
N PRO A 43 22.63 8.25 -33.17
CA PRO A 43 23.95 7.92 -32.64
C PRO A 43 23.99 7.86 -31.10
N TRP A 44 22.91 8.20 -30.44
CA TRP A 44 22.72 8.19 -28.99
C TRP A 44 21.81 7.04 -28.58
N ALA A 45 22.21 5.78 -28.77
CA ALA A 45 21.55 4.64 -28.20
C ALA A 45 21.89 4.58 -26.68
N TYR A 46 20.94 4.93 -25.84
CA TYR A 46 21.11 4.73 -24.41
C TYR A 46 21.14 3.23 -24.07
N ALA A 47 21.99 2.85 -23.12
CA ALA A 47 21.98 1.51 -22.60
C ALA A 47 20.56 1.18 -22.05
N PRO A 48 20.07 -0.06 -22.23
CA PRO A 48 18.79 -0.45 -21.67
C PRO A 48 18.77 -0.19 -20.16
N ALA A 49 17.62 0.25 -19.63
CA ALA A 49 17.44 0.42 -18.21
C ALA A 49 17.72 -0.90 -17.48
N PRO A 50 18.33 -0.89 -16.29
CA PRO A 50 18.63 -2.10 -15.51
C PRO A 50 17.38 -2.85 -15.02
N GLU A 51 16.21 -2.22 -15.09
CA GLU A 51 14.92 -2.82 -14.75
C GLU A 51 13.94 -2.69 -15.92
N SER A 52 13.15 -3.78 -16.15
CA SER A 52 12.12 -3.75 -17.17
C SER A 52 10.85 -3.04 -16.65
N ARG A 53 10.25 -2.18 -17.47
CA ARG A 53 8.93 -1.58 -17.22
C ARG A 53 7.80 -2.61 -17.19
N GLU A 54 8.00 -3.78 -17.82
CA GLU A 54 7.00 -4.85 -17.93
C GLU A 54 6.65 -5.50 -16.59
N ILE A 55 7.48 -5.31 -15.56
CA ILE A 55 7.19 -5.81 -14.23
C ILE A 55 5.99 -5.11 -13.56
N VAL A 56 5.59 -3.94 -14.08
CA VAL A 56 4.51 -3.12 -13.52
C VAL A 56 3.35 -3.06 -14.49
N THR A 57 2.15 -3.38 -13.99
CA THR A 57 0.90 -3.14 -14.70
C THR A 57 0.23 -1.91 -14.12
N ILE A 58 0.33 -0.79 -14.83
CA ILE A 58 -0.36 0.46 -14.46
C ILE A 58 -1.77 0.40 -15.00
N ARG A 59 -2.77 0.61 -14.12
CA ARG A 59 -4.18 0.71 -14.51
C ARG A 59 -4.44 2.04 -15.20
N GLN A 60 -5.40 2.07 -16.08
CA GLN A 60 -5.79 3.29 -16.79
C GLN A 60 -6.34 4.37 -15.84
N ARG A 61 -7.00 3.96 -14.73
CA ARG A 61 -7.59 4.88 -13.76
C ARG A 61 -7.42 4.38 -12.34
N TYR A 62 -7.16 5.32 -11.42
CA TYR A 62 -7.11 5.11 -9.98
C TYR A 62 -8.10 6.02 -9.27
N GLY A 63 -8.95 5.41 -8.44
CA GLY A 63 -9.90 6.12 -7.58
C GLY A 63 -9.31 6.55 -6.25
N LEU A 64 -10.14 7.14 -5.41
CA LEU A 64 -9.83 7.41 -4.00
C LEU A 64 -10.00 6.13 -3.19
N PHE A 65 -9.00 5.77 -2.39
CA PHE A 65 -9.10 4.61 -1.51
C PHE A 65 -9.53 5.05 -0.11
N ILE A 66 -10.82 4.88 0.21
CA ILE A 66 -11.43 5.32 1.46
C ILE A 66 -12.22 4.17 2.08
N ASP A 67 -12.03 3.93 3.39
CA ASP A 67 -12.72 2.89 4.16
C ASP A 67 -12.56 1.48 3.55
N GLY A 68 -11.33 1.17 3.11
CA GLY A 68 -10.98 -0.12 2.52
C GLY A 68 -11.54 -0.37 1.11
N LYS A 69 -12.06 0.66 0.44
CA LYS A 69 -12.65 0.56 -0.91
C LYS A 69 -12.18 1.67 -1.82
N GLU A 70 -12.04 1.34 -3.09
CA GLU A 70 -11.81 2.33 -4.13
C GLU A 70 -13.14 3.02 -4.50
N ARG A 71 -13.11 4.36 -4.62
CA ARG A 71 -14.28 5.19 -4.88
C ARG A 71 -13.98 6.25 -5.93
N ALA A 72 -14.97 6.60 -6.72
CA ALA A 72 -14.89 7.79 -7.57
C ALA A 72 -14.84 9.07 -6.72
N PRO A 73 -14.16 10.12 -7.18
CA PRO A 73 -14.19 11.43 -6.54
C PRO A 73 -15.58 12.04 -6.60
N SER A 74 -16.01 12.77 -5.56
CA SER A 74 -17.33 13.39 -5.48
C SER A 74 -17.57 14.39 -6.61
N GLY A 75 -16.53 15.13 -7.02
CA GLY A 75 -16.59 16.09 -8.11
C GLY A 75 -16.51 15.48 -9.50
N GLY A 76 -16.24 14.17 -9.60
CA GLY A 76 -16.06 13.48 -10.89
C GLY A 76 -14.75 13.81 -11.61
N GLU A 77 -13.95 14.75 -11.08
CA GLU A 77 -12.72 15.22 -11.73
C GLU A 77 -11.57 14.20 -11.58
N VAL A 78 -10.76 14.14 -12.62
CA VAL A 78 -9.49 13.38 -12.64
C VAL A 78 -8.36 14.29 -13.11
N THR A 79 -7.13 13.92 -12.76
CA THR A 79 -5.92 14.50 -13.33
C THR A 79 -5.12 13.38 -13.98
N ILE A 80 -4.33 13.73 -14.99
CA ILE A 80 -3.45 12.76 -15.66
C ILE A 80 -2.06 12.88 -15.05
N THR A 81 -1.48 11.76 -14.64
CA THR A 81 -0.05 11.71 -14.32
C THR A 81 0.73 11.29 -15.55
N TYR A 82 1.93 11.83 -15.70
CA TYR A 82 2.81 11.63 -16.85
C TYR A 82 4.14 11.06 -16.39
N ASN A 83 4.74 10.25 -17.23
CA ASN A 83 6.13 9.86 -17.05
C ASN A 83 7.04 11.04 -17.44
N PRO A 84 7.79 11.66 -16.52
CA PRO A 84 8.58 12.84 -16.82
C PRO A 84 9.73 12.59 -17.82
N ALA A 85 10.16 11.33 -17.95
CA ALA A 85 11.25 10.97 -18.87
C ALA A 85 10.79 10.79 -20.32
N THR A 86 9.51 10.43 -20.54
CA THR A 86 8.97 10.17 -21.89
C THR A 86 7.83 11.11 -22.26
N GLU A 87 7.31 11.91 -21.30
CA GLU A 87 6.15 12.79 -21.43
C GLU A 87 4.87 12.04 -21.83
N GLU A 88 4.86 10.71 -21.70
CA GLU A 88 3.69 9.88 -21.99
C GLU A 88 2.74 9.85 -20.78
N PRO A 89 1.42 9.88 -21.00
CA PRO A 89 0.45 9.72 -19.92
C PRO A 89 0.56 8.32 -19.30
N LEU A 90 0.58 8.24 -17.97
CA LEU A 90 0.62 6.98 -17.24
C LEU A 90 -0.76 6.51 -16.82
N ALA A 91 -1.56 7.38 -16.18
CA ALA A 91 -2.86 7.04 -15.66
C ALA A 91 -3.70 8.28 -15.35
N GLU A 92 -5.00 8.08 -15.25
CA GLU A 92 -5.93 9.04 -14.67
C GLU A 92 -6.01 8.83 -13.15
N ILE A 93 -5.81 9.88 -12.39
CA ILE A 93 -5.87 9.87 -10.92
C ILE A 93 -7.07 10.68 -10.46
N ALA A 94 -7.88 10.13 -9.57
CA ALA A 94 -9.03 10.82 -8.99
C ALA A 94 -8.59 12.09 -8.25
N LYS A 95 -9.21 13.24 -8.60
CA LYS A 95 -9.01 14.50 -7.91
C LYS A 95 -10.01 14.63 -6.76
N GLY A 96 -9.55 14.44 -5.54
CA GLY A 96 -10.37 14.52 -4.33
C GLY A 96 -10.87 15.95 -4.08
N THR A 97 -12.11 16.07 -3.63
CA THR A 97 -12.71 17.32 -3.14
C THR A 97 -12.51 17.45 -1.63
N PRO A 98 -12.75 18.64 -1.02
CA PRO A 98 -12.78 18.75 0.44
C PRO A 98 -13.73 17.77 1.12
N ALA A 99 -14.91 17.52 0.54
CA ALA A 99 -15.87 16.54 1.06
C ALA A 99 -15.34 15.10 1.00
N ASP A 100 -14.48 14.78 0.03
CA ASP A 100 -13.80 13.49 -0.01
C ASP A 100 -12.74 13.37 1.09
N ALA A 101 -12.01 14.45 1.36
CA ALA A 101 -11.06 14.51 2.45
C ALA A 101 -11.75 14.33 3.82
N ASP A 102 -12.87 15.02 4.05
CA ASP A 102 -13.65 14.87 5.28
C ASP A 102 -14.11 13.43 5.48
N ARG A 103 -14.63 12.79 4.44
CA ARG A 103 -15.02 11.35 4.50
C ARG A 103 -13.84 10.43 4.81
N ALA A 104 -12.67 10.72 4.26
CA ALA A 104 -11.47 9.94 4.55
C ALA A 104 -11.03 10.09 6.01
N ILE A 105 -11.05 11.33 6.54
CA ILE A 105 -10.73 11.64 7.94
C ILE A 105 -11.73 10.95 8.89
N GLU A 106 -13.04 11.05 8.61
CA GLU A 106 -14.06 10.38 9.40
C GLU A 106 -13.89 8.85 9.39
N ALA A 107 -13.57 8.27 8.24
CA ALA A 107 -13.32 6.84 8.14
C ALA A 107 -12.10 6.41 8.97
N ALA A 108 -11.03 7.20 8.93
CA ALA A 108 -9.82 6.97 9.73
C ALA A 108 -10.09 7.09 11.24
N ASP A 109 -10.83 8.12 11.67
CA ASP A 109 -11.20 8.32 13.09
C ASP A 109 -12.09 7.18 13.58
N ARG A 110 -13.08 6.75 12.79
CA ARG A 110 -13.90 5.58 13.14
C ARG A 110 -13.07 4.31 13.28
N ALA A 111 -12.13 4.07 12.36
CA ALA A 111 -11.25 2.90 12.42
C ALA A 111 -10.34 2.95 13.65
N TYR A 112 -9.78 4.12 13.96
CA TYR A 112 -8.98 4.33 15.15
C TYR A 112 -9.77 4.03 16.42
N ARG A 113 -10.93 4.67 16.63
CA ARG A 113 -11.74 4.52 17.84
C ARG A 113 -12.31 3.11 18.00
N LYS A 114 -12.76 2.49 16.92
CA LYS A 114 -13.41 1.18 16.97
C LYS A 114 -12.44 0.01 17.10
N VAL A 115 -11.28 0.09 16.47
CA VAL A 115 -10.37 -1.04 16.31
C VAL A 115 -8.96 -0.71 16.79
N TRP A 116 -8.30 0.26 16.14
CA TRP A 116 -6.86 0.46 16.31
C TRP A 116 -6.44 0.83 17.72
N SER A 117 -7.18 1.75 18.37
CA SER A 117 -6.91 2.17 19.75
C SER A 117 -7.07 1.06 20.79
N LYS A 118 -7.82 -0.01 20.45
CA LYS A 118 -8.09 -1.14 21.33
C LYS A 118 -7.15 -2.32 21.10
N LEU A 119 -6.36 -2.29 20.02
CA LEU A 119 -5.40 -3.33 19.74
C LEU A 119 -4.24 -3.25 20.74
N HIS A 120 -3.85 -4.43 21.25
CA HIS A 120 -2.63 -4.53 22.02
C HIS A 120 -1.42 -4.08 21.18
N PRO A 121 -0.44 -3.37 21.75
CA PRO A 121 0.73 -2.86 21.02
C PRO A 121 1.43 -3.90 20.14
N ARG A 122 1.56 -5.14 20.61
CA ARG A 122 2.13 -6.25 19.82
C ARG A 122 1.31 -6.62 18.58
N GLU A 123 0.00 -6.45 18.64
CA GLU A 123 -0.85 -6.68 17.45
C GLU A 123 -0.65 -5.56 16.42
N ARG A 124 -0.51 -4.31 16.86
CA ARG A 124 -0.16 -3.18 15.98
C ARG A 124 1.20 -3.40 15.30
N ALA A 125 2.19 -3.92 16.02
CA ALA A 125 3.49 -4.28 15.47
C ALA A 125 3.39 -5.25 14.29
N LYS A 126 2.51 -6.26 14.38
CA LYS A 126 2.30 -7.24 13.28
C LYS A 126 1.87 -6.60 11.97
N TYR A 127 1.02 -5.55 12.02
CA TYR A 127 0.62 -4.82 10.81
C TYR A 127 1.79 -4.07 10.20
N LEU A 128 2.63 -3.41 11.02
CA LEU A 128 3.81 -2.70 10.53
C LEU A 128 4.84 -3.65 9.92
N TYR A 129 5.11 -4.79 10.57
CA TYR A 129 5.97 -5.84 10.00
C TYR A 129 5.43 -6.38 8.67
N ARG A 130 4.10 -6.56 8.57
CA ARG A 130 3.48 -7.02 7.32
C ARG A 130 3.64 -6.01 6.20
N ILE A 131 3.49 -4.72 6.48
CA ILE A 131 3.72 -3.64 5.50
C ILE A 131 5.18 -3.70 5.03
N SER A 132 6.15 -3.77 5.95
CA SER A 132 7.56 -3.89 5.60
C SER A 132 7.84 -5.09 4.69
N ARG A 133 7.28 -6.26 5.02
CA ARG A 133 7.45 -7.46 4.18
C ARG A 133 6.87 -7.31 2.80
N ILE A 134 5.67 -6.74 2.67
CA ILE A 134 5.04 -6.52 1.37
C ILE A 134 5.88 -5.55 0.53
N LEU A 135 6.44 -4.49 1.14
CA LEU A 135 7.35 -3.58 0.46
C LEU A 135 8.61 -4.29 -0.04
N GLN A 136 9.18 -5.20 0.76
CA GLN A 136 10.35 -6.00 0.35
C GLN A 136 10.01 -7.00 -0.76
N GLU A 137 8.90 -7.73 -0.64
CA GLU A 137 8.45 -8.73 -1.60
C GLU A 137 8.12 -8.11 -2.96
N ARG A 138 7.60 -6.88 -2.97
CA ARG A 138 7.22 -6.14 -4.17
C ARG A 138 8.16 -4.97 -4.48
N SER A 139 9.39 -5.01 -3.98
CA SER A 139 10.31 -3.87 -4.05
C SER A 139 10.57 -3.38 -5.48
N ARG A 140 10.71 -4.32 -6.44
CA ARG A 140 10.92 -3.96 -7.84
C ARG A 140 9.72 -3.26 -8.47
N GLU A 141 8.50 -3.71 -8.17
CA GLU A 141 7.28 -3.04 -8.65
C GLU A 141 7.19 -1.61 -8.12
N PHE A 142 7.45 -1.42 -6.83
CA PHE A 142 7.45 -0.08 -6.22
C PHE A 142 8.51 0.81 -6.83
N ALA A 143 9.74 0.31 -6.98
CA ALA A 143 10.85 1.09 -7.52
C ALA A 143 10.60 1.50 -8.98
N VAL A 144 10.09 0.61 -9.82
CA VAL A 144 9.78 0.94 -11.23
C VAL A 144 8.61 1.93 -11.31
N THR A 145 7.55 1.73 -10.51
CA THR A 145 6.42 2.67 -10.45
C THR A 145 6.86 4.05 -10.01
N GLU A 146 7.65 4.14 -8.95
CA GLU A 146 8.23 5.39 -8.42
C GLU A 146 9.06 6.11 -9.49
N THR A 147 9.91 5.38 -10.20
CA THR A 147 10.74 5.95 -11.28
C THR A 147 9.88 6.46 -12.43
N MET A 148 8.84 5.72 -12.80
CA MET A 148 7.96 6.12 -13.91
C MET A 148 7.13 7.36 -13.57
N ASP A 149 6.69 7.50 -12.34
CA ASP A 149 5.82 8.60 -11.90
C ASP A 149 6.60 9.87 -11.53
N SER A 150 7.75 9.73 -10.86
CA SER A 150 8.55 10.85 -10.37
C SER A 150 9.70 11.27 -11.28
N GLY A 151 10.08 10.44 -12.24
CA GLY A 151 11.28 10.64 -13.10
C GLY A 151 12.61 10.40 -12.37
N LYS A 152 12.57 9.90 -11.14
CA LYS A 152 13.77 9.59 -10.36
C LYS A 152 14.56 8.43 -11.02
N PRO A 153 15.91 8.44 -10.97
CA PRO A 153 16.70 7.32 -11.46
C PRO A 153 16.33 6.02 -10.76
N ILE A 154 16.16 4.94 -11.52
CA ILE A 154 15.78 3.61 -10.99
C ILE A 154 16.74 3.12 -9.90
N ARG A 155 18.01 3.49 -9.96
CA ARG A 155 19.00 3.15 -8.94
C ARG A 155 18.63 3.75 -7.58
N GLU A 156 18.15 4.99 -7.55
CA GLU A 156 17.72 5.65 -6.31
C GLU A 156 16.48 4.97 -5.72
N SER A 157 15.45 4.78 -6.54
CA SER A 157 14.20 4.13 -6.10
C SER A 157 14.44 2.70 -5.62
N ARG A 158 15.25 1.92 -6.36
CA ARG A 158 15.48 0.49 -6.10
C ARG A 158 16.42 0.24 -4.94
N ASP A 159 17.54 0.97 -4.88
CA ASP A 159 18.65 0.66 -3.97
C ASP A 159 18.58 1.50 -2.69
N VAL A 160 17.80 2.59 -2.67
CA VAL A 160 17.70 3.50 -1.53
C VAL A 160 16.27 3.65 -1.03
N ASP A 161 15.34 4.20 -1.81
CA ASP A 161 14.04 4.67 -1.30
C ASP A 161 13.16 3.52 -0.82
N VAL A 162 12.93 2.50 -1.64
CA VAL A 162 12.05 1.38 -1.29
C VAL A 162 12.65 0.55 -0.15
N PRO A 163 13.95 0.20 -0.15
CA PRO A 163 14.58 -0.44 1.01
C PRO A 163 14.50 0.38 2.29
N LEU A 164 14.72 1.69 2.21
CA LEU A 164 14.65 2.59 3.36
C LEU A 164 13.23 2.68 3.91
N ALA A 165 12.21 2.79 3.05
CA ALA A 165 10.81 2.76 3.46
C ALA A 165 10.46 1.47 4.19
N ALA A 166 10.88 0.32 3.66
CA ALA A 166 10.68 -0.98 4.31
C ALA A 166 11.38 -1.06 5.67
N ALA A 167 12.62 -0.56 5.75
CA ALA A 167 13.40 -0.53 7.00
C ALA A 167 12.74 0.34 8.08
N HIS A 168 12.15 1.47 7.71
CA HIS A 168 11.41 2.33 8.66
C HIS A 168 10.21 1.60 9.26
N PHE A 169 9.38 0.96 8.44
CA PHE A 169 8.25 0.17 8.96
C PHE A 169 8.71 -0.96 9.88
N TRP A 170 9.80 -1.64 9.53
CA TRP A 170 10.41 -2.67 10.36
C TRP A 170 10.89 -2.14 11.71
N TYR A 171 11.63 -1.04 11.68
CA TYR A 171 12.18 -0.39 12.87
C TYR A 171 11.07 0.03 13.84
N TYR A 172 10.06 0.75 13.34
CA TYR A 172 8.96 1.23 14.18
C TYR A 172 8.00 0.11 14.64
N ALA A 173 7.93 -0.99 13.91
CA ALA A 173 7.23 -2.18 14.39
C ALA A 173 7.88 -2.74 15.67
N GLY A 174 9.21 -2.72 15.74
CA GLY A 174 9.96 -3.09 16.94
C GLY A 174 9.74 -2.17 18.15
N TRP A 175 9.32 -0.91 17.90
CA TRP A 175 9.01 0.06 18.95
C TRP A 175 7.57 0.06 19.40
N ALA A 176 6.66 -0.55 18.69
CA ALA A 176 5.22 -0.47 18.95
C ALA A 176 4.81 -0.89 20.37
N ASP A 177 5.50 -1.89 20.94
CA ASP A 177 5.26 -2.38 22.31
C ASP A 177 6.23 -1.80 23.36
N LYS A 178 7.08 -0.84 22.95
CA LYS A 178 8.11 -0.23 23.80
C LYS A 178 7.91 1.28 23.99
N LEU A 179 6.81 1.81 23.51
CA LEU A 179 6.56 3.26 23.52
C LEU A 179 6.58 3.86 24.94
N GLU A 180 6.11 3.10 25.93
CA GLU A 180 6.14 3.52 27.34
C GLU A 180 7.56 3.74 27.89
N TYR A 181 8.56 3.01 27.35
CA TYR A 181 9.97 3.20 27.71
C TYR A 181 10.55 4.47 27.07
N ALA A 182 10.10 4.81 25.87
CA ALA A 182 10.56 5.99 25.16
C ALA A 182 9.87 7.28 25.67
N VAL A 183 8.60 7.17 26.10
CA VAL A 183 7.79 8.30 26.57
C VAL A 183 7.10 7.92 27.88
N PRO A 184 7.81 8.03 29.02
CA PRO A 184 7.25 7.70 30.33
C PRO A 184 5.97 8.48 30.63
N GLY A 185 4.96 7.80 31.17
CA GLY A 185 3.66 8.39 31.54
C GLY A 185 2.59 8.35 30.44
N ARG A 186 2.90 7.96 29.21
CA ARG A 186 1.89 7.63 28.21
C ARG A 186 1.59 6.13 28.24
N ARG A 187 0.36 5.77 28.61
CA ARG A 187 -0.14 4.42 28.39
C ARG A 187 -0.48 4.26 26.89
N PRO A 188 -0.11 3.12 26.27
CA PRO A 188 -0.42 2.86 24.88
C PRO A 188 -1.93 2.73 24.62
#